data_15fca3962e557ade70702d0969121773
#
_entry.id   15fca3962e557ade70702d0969121773
#
_cell.length_a   1.000
_cell.length_b   1.000
_cell.length_c   1.000
_cell.angle_alpha   90.00
_cell.angle_beta   90.00
_cell.angle_gamma   90.00
#
_symmetry.space_group_name_H-M   'P 1'
#
loop_
_entity.id
_entity.type
_entity.pdbx_description
1 polymer ?
#
loop_
_entity_poly.entity_id
_entity_poly.type
_entity_poly.pdbx_seq_one_letter_code
_entity_poly.pdbx_strand_id
1 'polypeptide(L)'
;MKTSQILRVIWLSVLLLLPVSELVAQESRPKREFRGAWIQCVNGQFLGLGTQEMQRTLSYQLDELQKDGVNAIIFQVRAECDALYASRYEPWSRFLTGRQGTPPSPYWDPLQWMIDECHRRGMELHAWINPYRAKTKDTRELAVNHIAVTHPERVFDYDGLKILDPGQRENCDYILRIVGDIVSRYDIDGLHIDDYFYPYPVAGVAIPDQASYNRYGRQFASVADWRRDNVDVFIKALGEEIHRIKPWVKFGVSPFGIYRNKRSDPNGSATSGLQNYDELYADVLKWVNNGWIDYCVPQLYWEIGHKAADYQELIGWWNRHAANRPLYIGEDVLRTVKYPDPQNPRVHQLGAKHRLHRQCANVKGTVLWYAKAAVDNPGNYGTVLRTDYWRYPALQPLMPFIDSEAPEKVRKVKARWTAQGYTLQWLPAKKAKGWQDEAHQYVVYRFAKGEKIDLSNPARIAAITREPRYVLPYEHGKTKWVYVVTALDRMSNESEGKAKKVKL
;
A
#
# COMPACT_ATOMS: atom_id res chain seq x y z
N MET A 1 63.05 -22.02 -35.72
CA MET A 1 62.22 -20.85 -35.41
C MET A 1 60.75 -21.05 -35.82
N LYS A 2 60.05 -22.09 -35.38
CA LYS A 2 58.64 -22.30 -35.71
C LYS A 2 57.82 -22.96 -34.56
N THR A 3 58.32 -23.04 -33.32
CA THR A 3 57.69 -23.69 -32.21
C THR A 3 57.20 -22.71 -31.04
N SER A 4 57.52 -21.40 -31.16
CA SER A 4 57.24 -20.43 -30.13
C SER A 4 55.97 -19.59 -30.38
N GLN A 5 55.37 -19.70 -31.54
CA GLN A 5 54.13 -18.93 -31.85
C GLN A 5 52.80 -19.68 -31.53
N ILE A 6 52.83 -21.00 -31.45
CA ILE A 6 51.62 -21.82 -31.15
C ILE A 6 51.28 -21.79 -29.67
N LEU A 7 52.24 -21.65 -28.77
CA LEU A 7 51.98 -21.56 -27.34
C LEU A 7 51.39 -20.22 -26.86
N ARG A 8 51.57 -19.14 -27.64
CA ARG A 8 51.01 -17.81 -27.29
C ARG A 8 49.54 -17.63 -27.67
N VAL A 9 49.04 -18.42 -28.64
CA VAL A 9 47.64 -18.36 -29.06
C VAL A 9 46.74 -19.18 -28.12
N ILE A 10 47.26 -20.23 -27.48
CA ILE A 10 46.51 -21.05 -26.53
C ILE A 10 46.33 -20.35 -25.19
N TRP A 11 47.22 -19.44 -24.77
CA TRP A 11 47.07 -18.68 -23.52
C TRP A 11 46.12 -17.47 -23.64
N LEU A 12 45.84 -16.97 -24.84
CA LEU A 12 44.83 -15.91 -25.04
C LEU A 12 43.43 -16.46 -25.18
N SER A 13 43.24 -17.75 -25.48
CA SER A 13 41.93 -18.38 -25.64
C SER A 13 41.36 -18.94 -24.32
N VAL A 14 42.19 -19.11 -23.28
CA VAL A 14 41.76 -19.59 -21.96
C VAL A 14 41.36 -18.44 -21.02
N LEU A 15 41.70 -17.19 -21.33
CA LEU A 15 41.32 -16.02 -20.52
C LEU A 15 39.93 -15.43 -20.89
N LEU A 16 39.23 -16.01 -21.89
CA LEU A 16 37.89 -15.57 -22.35
C LEU A 16 36.76 -16.53 -22.00
N LEU A 17 37.06 -17.56 -21.17
CA LEU A 17 36.07 -18.48 -20.60
C LEU A 17 35.99 -18.33 -19.07
N LEU A 18 36.08 -17.10 -18.57
CA LEU A 18 35.48 -16.81 -17.27
C LEU A 18 33.96 -16.91 -17.48
N PRO A 19 33.24 -17.65 -16.61
CA PRO A 19 31.81 -17.85 -16.79
C PRO A 19 31.11 -16.51 -16.77
N VAL A 20 30.43 -16.19 -17.87
CA VAL A 20 29.45 -15.10 -17.98
C VAL A 20 28.26 -15.31 -16.99
N SER A 21 28.35 -16.33 -16.13
CA SER A 21 27.33 -16.71 -15.17
C SER A 21 27.35 -15.94 -13.84
N GLU A 22 28.28 -14.99 -13.61
CA GLU A 22 28.31 -14.19 -12.38
C GLU A 22 28.00 -12.70 -12.55
N LEU A 23 27.67 -12.26 -13.76
CA LEU A 23 27.04 -10.96 -13.98
C LEU A 23 25.51 -11.08 -14.17
N VAL A 24 24.87 -12.00 -13.48
CA VAL A 24 23.49 -11.77 -13.03
C VAL A 24 23.63 -10.67 -11.98
N ALA A 25 23.38 -9.45 -12.38
CA ALA A 25 23.29 -8.31 -11.47
C ALA A 25 22.55 -8.81 -10.23
N GLN A 26 23.26 -8.84 -9.10
CA GLN A 26 22.67 -9.21 -7.81
C GLN A 26 21.50 -8.26 -7.65
N GLU A 27 20.27 -8.74 -7.95
CA GLU A 27 19.07 -7.90 -7.92
C GLU A 27 19.09 -7.17 -6.59
N SER A 28 19.17 -5.83 -6.65
CA SER A 28 19.26 -5.03 -5.44
C SER A 28 18.03 -5.32 -4.61
N ARG A 29 18.21 -6.01 -3.49
CA ARG A 29 17.13 -6.31 -2.54
C ARG A 29 17.04 -5.13 -1.60
N PRO A 30 16.05 -4.24 -1.77
CA PRO A 30 16.02 -3.01 -1.00
C PRO A 30 15.72 -3.32 0.47
N LYS A 31 16.42 -2.65 1.38
CA LYS A 31 16.08 -2.66 2.81
C LYS A 31 14.71 -2.02 3.06
N ARG A 32 14.28 -1.10 2.19
CA ARG A 32 13.02 -0.35 2.31
C ARG A 32 12.19 -0.49 1.04
N GLU A 33 10.96 -0.98 1.20
CA GLU A 33 10.03 -1.19 0.11
C GLU A 33 8.61 -1.32 0.68
N PHE A 34 7.66 -0.57 0.14
CA PHE A 34 6.25 -0.77 0.45
C PHE A 34 5.74 -2.01 -0.29
N ARG A 35 5.24 -2.98 0.46
CA ARG A 35 4.71 -4.25 -0.07
C ARG A 35 3.28 -4.39 0.42
N GLY A 36 2.36 -3.77 -0.30
CA GLY A 36 0.96 -3.68 0.08
C GLY A 36 0.08 -4.74 -0.56
N ALA A 37 -1.09 -4.96 0.03
CA ALA A 37 -2.18 -5.71 -0.57
C ALA A 37 -3.53 -5.07 -0.21
N TRP A 38 -4.44 -4.95 -1.19
CA TRP A 38 -5.81 -4.50 -0.96
C TRP A 38 -6.70 -5.65 -0.50
N ILE A 39 -7.40 -5.44 0.62
CA ILE A 39 -8.51 -6.29 1.08
C ILE A 39 -9.79 -5.49 0.91
N GLN A 40 -10.54 -5.80 -0.16
CA GLN A 40 -11.80 -5.13 -0.47
C GLN A 40 -13.00 -5.87 0.15
N CYS A 41 -14.06 -5.13 0.47
CA CYS A 41 -15.36 -5.71 0.86
C CYS A 41 -16.41 -5.63 -0.24
N VAL A 42 -16.30 -4.66 -1.14
CA VAL A 42 -17.33 -4.31 -2.14
C VAL A 42 -17.70 -5.44 -3.11
N ASN A 43 -16.82 -6.41 -3.32
CA ASN A 43 -17.10 -7.60 -4.15
C ASN A 43 -17.84 -8.72 -3.39
N GLY A 44 -18.20 -8.47 -2.12
CA GLY A 44 -18.98 -9.42 -1.33
C GLY A 44 -18.20 -10.62 -0.76
N GLN A 45 -16.86 -10.57 -0.72
CA GLN A 45 -16.07 -11.71 -0.23
C GLN A 45 -16.37 -12.13 1.23
N PHE A 46 -17.00 -11.26 2.01
CA PHE A 46 -17.37 -11.52 3.40
C PHE A 46 -18.87 -11.80 3.58
N LEU A 47 -19.67 -11.68 2.52
CA LEU A 47 -21.11 -11.94 2.59
C LEU A 47 -21.39 -13.39 2.99
N GLY A 48 -22.28 -13.55 3.97
CA GLY A 48 -22.66 -14.87 4.50
C GLY A 48 -21.71 -15.44 5.55
N LEU A 49 -20.58 -14.77 5.83
CA LEU A 49 -19.67 -15.20 6.88
C LEU A 49 -20.15 -14.66 8.23
N GLY A 50 -20.19 -15.53 9.26
CA GLY A 50 -20.34 -15.08 10.64
C GLY A 50 -19.03 -14.46 11.16
N THR A 51 -19.12 -13.75 12.29
CA THR A 51 -17.99 -13.04 12.92
C THR A 51 -16.73 -13.92 13.03
N GLN A 52 -16.85 -15.11 13.60
CA GLN A 52 -15.69 -16.01 13.79
C GLN A 52 -15.09 -16.51 12.47
N GLU A 53 -15.92 -16.78 11.48
CA GLU A 53 -15.47 -17.25 10.18
C GLU A 53 -14.75 -16.12 9.41
N MET A 54 -15.27 -14.91 9.45
CA MET A 54 -14.61 -13.74 8.88
C MET A 54 -13.26 -13.49 9.54
N GLN A 55 -13.17 -13.54 10.88
CA GLN A 55 -11.90 -13.39 11.60
C GLN A 55 -10.89 -14.49 11.23
N ARG A 56 -11.33 -15.77 11.12
CA ARG A 56 -10.45 -16.86 10.65
C ARG A 56 -9.97 -16.62 9.22
N THR A 57 -10.87 -16.22 8.32
CA THR A 57 -10.54 -15.93 6.92
C THR A 57 -9.52 -14.80 6.80
N LEU A 58 -9.73 -13.71 7.53
CA LEU A 58 -8.81 -12.57 7.55
C LEU A 58 -7.47 -12.94 8.18
N SER A 59 -7.45 -13.65 9.33
CA SER A 59 -6.19 -14.15 9.93
C SER A 59 -5.40 -15.01 8.96
N TYR A 60 -6.07 -15.95 8.27
CA TYR A 60 -5.42 -16.79 7.26
C TYR A 60 -4.82 -15.96 6.12
N GLN A 61 -5.59 -14.99 5.58
CA GLN A 61 -5.07 -14.11 4.53
C GLN A 61 -3.84 -13.32 5.02
N LEU A 62 -3.89 -12.76 6.22
CA LEU A 62 -2.78 -12.01 6.79
C LEU A 62 -1.54 -12.88 7.02
N ASP A 63 -1.71 -14.13 7.46
CA ASP A 63 -0.61 -15.06 7.68
C ASP A 63 0.08 -15.45 6.36
N GLU A 64 -0.69 -15.75 5.29
CA GLU A 64 -0.12 -16.05 3.97
C GLU A 64 0.56 -14.83 3.35
N LEU A 65 -0.07 -13.66 3.41
CA LEU A 65 0.52 -12.41 2.92
C LEU A 65 1.81 -12.05 3.65
N GLN A 66 1.87 -12.28 4.98
CA GLN A 66 3.11 -12.09 5.76
C GLN A 66 4.22 -13.02 5.29
N LYS A 67 3.90 -14.32 5.05
CA LYS A 67 4.85 -15.29 4.51
C LYS A 67 5.38 -14.88 3.13
N ASP A 68 4.55 -14.25 2.31
CA ASP A 68 4.91 -13.76 0.99
C ASP A 68 5.69 -12.44 1.01
N GLY A 69 5.87 -11.84 2.20
CA GLY A 69 6.68 -10.65 2.42
C GLY A 69 5.91 -9.33 2.38
N VAL A 70 4.58 -9.37 2.39
CA VAL A 70 3.71 -8.17 2.52
C VAL A 70 3.94 -7.51 3.88
N ASN A 71 4.01 -6.17 3.90
CA ASN A 71 4.26 -5.37 5.10
C ASN A 71 3.25 -4.23 5.31
N ALA A 72 2.21 -4.16 4.48
CA ALA A 72 1.11 -3.21 4.62
C ALA A 72 -0.20 -3.78 4.06
N ILE A 73 -1.31 -3.51 4.72
CA ILE A 73 -2.65 -3.88 4.28
C ILE A 73 -3.47 -2.60 4.06
N ILE A 74 -4.11 -2.52 2.90
CA ILE A 74 -5.08 -1.48 2.57
C ILE A 74 -6.47 -2.11 2.65
N PHE A 75 -7.16 -1.85 3.76
CA PHE A 75 -8.42 -2.51 4.12
C PHE A 75 -9.61 -1.59 3.86
N GLN A 76 -10.54 -2.03 3.00
CA GLN A 76 -11.74 -1.26 2.67
C GLN A 76 -12.73 -1.25 3.83
N VAL A 77 -12.89 -0.09 4.44
CA VAL A 77 -13.75 0.11 5.63
C VAL A 77 -15.01 0.91 5.34
N ARG A 78 -15.08 1.56 4.16
CA ARG A 78 -16.23 2.37 3.73
C ARG A 78 -16.44 2.20 2.22
N ALA A 79 -17.48 1.49 1.82
CA ALA A 79 -17.73 1.15 0.42
C ALA A 79 -18.90 1.90 -0.21
N GLU A 80 -19.99 2.11 0.53
CA GLU A 80 -21.28 2.68 0.06
C GLU A 80 -21.85 3.69 1.06
N CYS A 81 -21.08 4.67 1.54
CA CYS A 81 -21.45 5.55 2.65
C CYS A 81 -21.93 4.72 3.85
N ASP A 82 -21.27 3.65 4.13
CA ASP A 82 -21.53 2.69 5.20
C ASP A 82 -20.19 2.20 5.78
N ALA A 83 -20.20 1.53 6.92
CA ALA A 83 -18.98 1.27 7.67
C ALA A 83 -18.75 -0.21 8.01
N LEU A 84 -17.50 -0.68 7.90
CA LEU A 84 -16.97 -1.90 8.51
C LEU A 84 -16.27 -1.59 9.84
N TYR A 85 -16.78 -0.63 10.59
CA TYR A 85 -16.31 -0.23 11.92
C TYR A 85 -17.48 0.42 12.68
N ALA A 86 -17.32 0.60 13.99
CA ALA A 86 -18.34 1.24 14.82
C ALA A 86 -18.44 2.75 14.54
N SER A 87 -18.98 3.12 13.36
CA SER A 87 -19.15 4.51 12.94
C SER A 87 -20.17 5.24 13.80
N ARG A 88 -19.93 6.53 14.08
CA ARG A 88 -20.88 7.44 14.74
C ARG A 88 -21.86 8.11 13.77
N TYR A 89 -21.57 8.00 12.45
CA TYR A 89 -22.26 8.79 11.42
C TYR A 89 -22.96 7.94 10.37
N GLU A 90 -22.40 6.76 10.05
CA GLU A 90 -22.86 5.92 8.95
C GLU A 90 -23.36 4.56 9.44
N PRO A 91 -24.31 3.94 8.73
CA PRO A 91 -24.81 2.61 9.09
C PRO A 91 -23.71 1.54 8.92
N TRP A 92 -23.86 0.42 9.61
CA TRP A 92 -23.09 -0.78 9.36
C TRP A 92 -23.25 -1.23 7.90
N SER A 93 -22.15 -1.64 7.28
CA SER A 93 -22.15 -2.05 5.89
C SER A 93 -22.88 -3.39 5.68
N ARG A 94 -23.64 -3.47 4.59
CA ARG A 94 -24.25 -4.74 4.14
C ARG A 94 -23.18 -5.79 3.77
N PHE A 95 -22.00 -5.37 3.38
CA PHE A 95 -20.88 -6.27 3.05
C PHE A 95 -20.33 -7.02 4.28
N LEU A 96 -20.67 -6.57 5.47
CA LEU A 96 -20.32 -7.22 6.74
C LEU A 96 -21.38 -8.24 7.17
N THR A 97 -22.67 -7.90 7.05
CA THR A 97 -23.76 -8.67 7.66
C THR A 97 -24.84 -9.11 6.67
N GLY A 98 -24.73 -8.73 5.40
CA GLY A 98 -25.74 -8.96 4.37
C GLY A 98 -26.84 -7.91 4.33
N ARG A 99 -27.04 -7.12 5.42
CA ARG A 99 -28.06 -6.06 5.51
C ARG A 99 -27.46 -4.79 6.09
N GLN A 100 -27.58 -3.68 5.35
CA GLN A 100 -27.07 -2.38 5.80
C GLN A 100 -27.79 -1.92 7.08
N GLY A 101 -27.06 -1.34 8.02
CA GLY A 101 -27.55 -0.89 9.31
C GLY A 101 -27.61 -1.98 10.40
N THR A 102 -27.33 -3.25 10.06
CA THR A 102 -27.31 -4.35 11.02
C THR A 102 -25.89 -4.51 11.57
N PRO A 103 -25.67 -4.41 12.89
CA PRO A 103 -24.35 -4.67 13.49
C PRO A 103 -24.00 -6.16 13.42
N PRO A 104 -22.70 -6.51 13.45
CA PRO A 104 -22.28 -7.91 13.49
C PRO A 104 -22.67 -8.60 14.80
N SER A 105 -22.96 -9.90 14.72
CA SER A 105 -23.30 -10.73 15.89
C SER A 105 -22.53 -12.06 15.84
N PRO A 106 -21.71 -12.41 16.86
CA PRO A 106 -21.34 -11.57 18.01
C PRO A 106 -20.71 -10.23 17.60
N TYR A 107 -20.93 -9.20 18.41
CA TYR A 107 -20.43 -7.85 18.16
C TYR A 107 -18.88 -7.84 18.15
N TRP A 108 -18.31 -7.15 17.17
CA TRP A 108 -16.89 -6.81 17.07
C TRP A 108 -16.71 -5.57 16.19
N ASP A 109 -15.55 -4.94 16.27
CA ASP A 109 -15.17 -3.83 15.39
C ASP A 109 -14.12 -4.34 14.38
N PRO A 110 -14.49 -4.57 13.10
CA PRO A 110 -13.58 -5.08 12.11
C PRO A 110 -12.33 -4.23 11.89
N LEU A 111 -12.44 -2.89 11.91
CA LEU A 111 -11.29 -2.01 11.73
C LEU A 111 -10.32 -2.13 12.91
N GLN A 112 -10.81 -2.06 14.15
CA GLN A 112 -9.94 -2.20 15.31
C GLN A 112 -9.24 -3.57 15.32
N TRP A 113 -9.99 -4.62 15.05
CA TRP A 113 -9.44 -5.98 15.00
C TRP A 113 -8.36 -6.13 13.91
N MET A 114 -8.58 -5.56 12.71
CA MET A 114 -7.60 -5.58 11.61
C MET A 114 -6.34 -4.79 11.96
N ILE A 115 -6.46 -3.66 12.65
CA ILE A 115 -5.32 -2.89 13.16
C ILE A 115 -4.48 -3.78 14.09
N ASP A 116 -5.11 -4.39 15.09
CA ASP A 116 -4.42 -5.22 16.08
C ASP A 116 -3.72 -6.41 15.42
N GLU A 117 -4.38 -7.08 14.47
CA GLU A 117 -3.83 -8.22 13.75
C GLU A 117 -2.69 -7.85 12.78
N CYS A 118 -2.79 -6.71 12.09
CA CYS A 118 -1.71 -6.22 11.25
C CYS A 118 -0.50 -5.82 12.09
N HIS A 119 -0.72 -5.04 13.14
CA HIS A 119 0.33 -4.57 14.04
C HIS A 119 1.05 -5.71 14.76
N ARG A 120 0.33 -6.75 15.17
CA ARG A 120 0.92 -7.96 15.75
C ARG A 120 1.88 -8.67 14.78
N ARG A 121 1.62 -8.58 13.47
CA ARG A 121 2.46 -9.14 12.40
C ARG A 121 3.56 -8.18 11.90
N GLY A 122 3.66 -6.98 12.46
CA GLY A 122 4.62 -5.95 12.01
C GLY A 122 4.22 -5.27 10.70
N MET A 123 2.96 -5.38 10.28
CA MET A 123 2.39 -4.74 9.10
C MET A 123 1.74 -3.41 9.45
N GLU A 124 1.75 -2.46 8.51
CA GLU A 124 0.89 -1.26 8.58
C GLU A 124 -0.55 -1.59 8.16
N LEU A 125 -1.52 -0.85 8.73
CA LEU A 125 -2.91 -0.84 8.26
C LEU A 125 -3.28 0.54 7.73
N HIS A 126 -3.70 0.58 6.47
CA HIS A 126 -4.27 1.76 5.83
C HIS A 126 -5.78 1.56 5.66
N ALA A 127 -6.58 2.43 6.27
CA ALA A 127 -8.03 2.39 6.13
C ALA A 127 -8.43 2.94 4.76
N TRP A 128 -9.05 2.12 3.93
CA TRP A 128 -9.50 2.52 2.60
C TRP A 128 -10.98 2.87 2.61
N ILE A 129 -11.28 4.07 2.14
CA ILE A 129 -12.64 4.56 1.94
C ILE A 129 -12.89 4.88 0.45
N ASN A 130 -14.09 4.59 -0.03
CA ASN A 130 -14.58 5.23 -1.24
C ASN A 130 -15.30 6.53 -0.82
N PRO A 131 -14.88 7.71 -1.32
CA PRO A 131 -15.40 8.97 -0.80
C PRO A 131 -16.85 9.24 -1.23
N TYR A 132 -17.23 8.95 -2.49
CA TYR A 132 -18.47 9.46 -3.07
C TYR A 132 -19.52 8.41 -3.38
N ARG A 133 -19.17 7.13 -3.49
CA ARG A 133 -20.15 6.09 -3.80
C ARG A 133 -21.09 5.86 -2.63
N ALA A 134 -22.37 6.17 -2.83
CA ALA A 134 -23.42 5.97 -1.84
C ALA A 134 -24.19 4.65 -2.04
N LYS A 135 -24.17 4.08 -3.28
CA LYS A 135 -24.86 2.81 -3.59
C LYS A 135 -24.24 2.19 -4.84
N THR A 136 -23.98 0.87 -4.82
CA THR A 136 -23.69 0.07 -6.03
C THR A 136 -24.98 -0.39 -6.71
N LYS A 137 -24.86 -0.94 -7.93
CA LYS A 137 -26.00 -1.49 -8.68
C LYS A 137 -26.69 -2.63 -7.95
N ASP A 138 -25.95 -3.42 -7.19
CA ASP A 138 -26.47 -4.62 -6.49
C ASP A 138 -27.11 -4.34 -5.14
N THR A 139 -27.00 -3.12 -4.62
CA THR A 139 -27.62 -2.73 -3.36
C THR A 139 -29.09 -2.45 -3.56
N ARG A 140 -29.96 -3.26 -2.95
CA ARG A 140 -31.42 -3.16 -3.10
C ARG A 140 -32.02 -2.16 -2.11
N GLU A 141 -31.61 -2.22 -0.87
CA GLU A 141 -32.17 -1.42 0.23
C GLU A 141 -31.04 -0.64 0.94
N LEU A 142 -31.37 0.58 1.31
CA LEU A 142 -30.51 1.43 2.14
C LEU A 142 -31.08 1.52 3.55
N ALA A 143 -30.21 1.63 4.56
CA ALA A 143 -30.62 1.84 5.93
C ALA A 143 -31.31 3.20 6.09
N VAL A 144 -32.26 3.31 7.03
CA VAL A 144 -33.04 4.53 7.26
C VAL A 144 -32.19 5.75 7.63
N ASN A 145 -31.03 5.53 8.23
CA ASN A 145 -30.05 6.57 8.58
C ASN A 145 -28.94 6.76 7.53
N HIS A 146 -29.06 6.13 6.36
CA HIS A 146 -28.08 6.31 5.27
C HIS A 146 -28.23 7.69 4.64
N ILE A 147 -27.09 8.33 4.28
CA ILE A 147 -27.05 9.71 3.74
C ILE A 147 -27.97 9.90 2.53
N ALA A 148 -28.05 8.92 1.62
CA ALA A 148 -28.92 9.00 0.44
C ALA A 148 -30.43 8.85 0.77
N VAL A 149 -30.78 8.46 1.99
CA VAL A 149 -32.16 8.41 2.51
C VAL A 149 -32.48 9.69 3.29
N THR A 150 -31.55 10.10 4.16
CA THR A 150 -31.75 11.30 5.02
C THR A 150 -31.55 12.61 4.28
N HIS A 151 -30.72 12.60 3.22
CA HIS A 151 -30.36 13.77 2.41
C HIS A 151 -30.34 13.42 0.92
N PRO A 152 -31.48 13.07 0.31
CA PRO A 152 -31.56 12.65 -1.09
C PRO A 152 -31.11 13.77 -2.05
N GLU A 153 -31.19 15.03 -1.65
CA GLU A 153 -30.73 16.18 -2.41
C GLU A 153 -29.18 16.26 -2.57
N ARG A 154 -28.46 15.47 -1.79
CA ARG A 154 -26.97 15.43 -1.80
C ARG A 154 -26.40 14.39 -2.74
N VAL A 155 -27.23 13.54 -3.31
CA VAL A 155 -26.83 12.46 -4.20
C VAL A 155 -27.48 12.61 -5.56
N PHE A 156 -26.83 12.04 -6.56
CA PHE A 156 -27.45 11.84 -7.87
C PHE A 156 -27.39 10.37 -8.29
N ASP A 157 -28.34 9.98 -9.15
CA ASP A 157 -28.34 8.66 -9.77
C ASP A 157 -27.54 8.69 -11.07
N TYR A 158 -26.68 7.68 -11.27
CA TYR A 158 -25.87 7.54 -12.46
C TYR A 158 -25.70 6.06 -12.81
N ASP A 159 -26.32 5.63 -13.90
CA ASP A 159 -26.25 4.25 -14.41
C ASP A 159 -26.43 3.17 -13.32
N GLY A 160 -27.46 3.33 -12.47
CA GLY A 160 -27.80 2.41 -11.39
C GLY A 160 -26.97 2.59 -10.10
N LEU A 161 -26.00 3.48 -10.10
CA LEU A 161 -25.27 3.91 -8.91
C LEU A 161 -25.98 5.09 -8.24
N LYS A 162 -25.76 5.28 -6.92
CA LYS A 162 -25.96 6.58 -6.26
C LYS A 162 -24.60 7.14 -5.85
N ILE A 163 -24.39 8.40 -6.18
CA ILE A 163 -23.12 9.10 -5.97
C ILE A 163 -23.41 10.35 -5.13
N LEU A 164 -22.66 10.57 -4.05
CA LEU A 164 -22.59 11.88 -3.40
C LEU A 164 -22.07 12.89 -4.41
N ASP A 165 -22.80 13.97 -4.64
CA ASP A 165 -22.41 15.00 -5.60
C ASP A 165 -21.11 15.72 -5.14
N PRO A 166 -19.97 15.54 -5.84
CA PRO A 166 -18.72 16.19 -5.44
C PRO A 166 -18.78 17.72 -5.56
N GLY A 167 -19.74 18.24 -6.32
CA GLY A 167 -19.98 19.67 -6.49
C GLY A 167 -20.68 20.35 -5.31
N GLN A 168 -21.15 19.57 -4.32
CA GLN A 168 -21.77 20.10 -3.11
C GLN A 168 -20.77 20.14 -1.96
N ARG A 169 -20.48 21.32 -1.44
CA ARG A 169 -19.48 21.51 -0.36
C ARG A 169 -19.85 20.77 0.92
N GLU A 170 -21.15 20.67 1.22
CA GLU A 170 -21.66 19.94 2.35
C GLU A 170 -21.30 18.44 2.33
N ASN A 171 -21.08 17.86 1.14
CA ASN A 171 -20.59 16.49 0.99
C ASN A 171 -19.10 16.38 1.31
N CYS A 172 -18.30 17.36 0.93
CA CYS A 172 -16.91 17.44 1.37
C CYS A 172 -16.83 17.48 2.91
N ASP A 173 -17.56 18.39 3.54
CA ASP A 173 -17.59 18.55 5.01
C ASP A 173 -18.08 17.26 5.71
N TYR A 174 -19.04 16.57 5.10
CA TYR A 174 -19.54 15.29 5.61
C TYR A 174 -18.43 14.22 5.58
N ILE A 175 -17.71 14.08 4.47
CA ILE A 175 -16.63 13.07 4.34
C ILE A 175 -15.48 13.43 5.27
N LEU A 176 -15.12 14.71 5.42
CA LEU A 176 -14.09 15.15 6.37
C LEU A 176 -14.45 14.76 7.82
N ARG A 177 -15.72 14.86 8.22
CA ARG A 177 -16.17 14.40 9.54
C ARG A 177 -16.05 12.89 9.72
N ILE A 178 -16.36 12.10 8.68
CA ILE A 178 -16.18 10.64 8.69
C ILE A 178 -14.71 10.29 8.87
N VAL A 179 -13.84 10.91 8.08
CA VAL A 179 -12.39 10.68 8.18
C VAL A 179 -11.84 11.16 9.51
N GLY A 180 -12.30 12.31 10.00
CA GLY A 180 -11.93 12.82 11.33
C GLY A 180 -12.29 11.84 12.45
N ASP A 181 -13.45 11.16 12.38
CA ASP A 181 -13.85 10.11 13.32
C ASP A 181 -12.91 8.89 13.23
N ILE A 182 -12.59 8.41 12.03
CA ILE A 182 -11.67 7.29 11.83
C ILE A 182 -10.28 7.65 12.39
N VAL A 183 -9.69 8.73 11.93
CA VAL A 183 -8.31 9.11 12.29
C VAL A 183 -8.16 9.37 13.79
N SER A 184 -9.14 10.03 14.42
CA SER A 184 -9.08 10.34 15.85
C SER A 184 -9.17 9.10 16.74
N ARG A 185 -10.00 8.13 16.37
CA ARG A 185 -10.35 6.98 17.23
C ARG A 185 -9.46 5.76 17.01
N TYR A 186 -8.97 5.53 15.80
CA TYR A 186 -8.25 4.32 15.43
C TYR A 186 -6.76 4.58 15.24
N ASP A 187 -5.92 3.61 15.60
CA ASP A 187 -4.46 3.67 15.41
C ASP A 187 -4.07 3.17 14.00
N ILE A 188 -4.68 3.76 12.97
CA ILE A 188 -4.33 3.48 11.58
C ILE A 188 -2.99 4.11 11.23
N ASP A 189 -2.23 3.46 10.33
CA ASP A 189 -0.94 3.97 9.82
C ASP A 189 -1.14 4.84 8.58
N GLY A 190 -2.27 4.69 7.89
CA GLY A 190 -2.64 5.51 6.75
C GLY A 190 -4.15 5.55 6.48
N LEU A 191 -4.58 6.59 5.78
CA LEU A 191 -5.88 6.66 5.11
C LEU A 191 -5.66 6.56 3.61
N HIS A 192 -6.50 5.79 2.92
CA HIS A 192 -6.40 5.53 1.49
C HIS A 192 -7.71 5.76 0.78
N ILE A 193 -7.68 6.39 -0.40
CA ILE A 193 -8.83 6.50 -1.30
C ILE A 193 -8.48 5.93 -2.67
N ASP A 194 -9.50 5.40 -3.35
CA ASP A 194 -9.39 4.86 -4.71
C ASP A 194 -9.60 5.95 -5.79
N ASP A 195 -9.95 5.54 -7.01
CA ASP A 195 -10.10 6.39 -8.19
C ASP A 195 -11.55 6.80 -8.49
N TYR A 196 -12.49 6.50 -7.60
CA TYR A 196 -13.91 6.83 -7.79
C TYR A 196 -14.25 8.21 -7.25
N PHE A 197 -13.77 9.27 -7.95
CA PHE A 197 -14.13 10.66 -7.66
C PHE A 197 -15.47 11.02 -8.31
N TYR A 198 -15.46 11.38 -9.58
CA TYR A 198 -16.65 11.34 -10.43
C TYR A 198 -16.82 9.93 -10.98
N PRO A 199 -18.07 9.52 -11.37
CA PRO A 199 -18.30 8.17 -11.87
C PRO A 199 -17.57 7.94 -13.21
N TYR A 200 -17.17 6.70 -13.44
CA TYR A 200 -16.65 6.28 -14.73
C TYR A 200 -17.65 6.60 -15.86
N PRO A 201 -17.22 7.15 -17.00
CA PRO A 201 -18.11 7.57 -18.05
C PRO A 201 -18.84 6.38 -18.67
N VAL A 202 -20.15 6.53 -18.86
CA VAL A 202 -21.00 5.61 -19.58
C VAL A 202 -21.46 6.29 -20.87
N ALA A 203 -21.32 5.60 -22.01
CA ALA A 203 -21.67 6.17 -23.30
C ALA A 203 -23.13 6.65 -23.34
N GLY A 204 -23.34 7.91 -23.70
CA GLY A 204 -24.67 8.52 -23.79
C GLY A 204 -25.30 8.91 -22.45
N VAL A 205 -24.61 8.73 -21.31
CA VAL A 205 -25.09 9.11 -19.97
C VAL A 205 -24.31 10.31 -19.46
N ALA A 206 -24.98 11.46 -19.33
CA ALA A 206 -24.40 12.65 -18.74
C ALA A 206 -24.40 12.56 -17.22
N ILE A 207 -23.37 13.13 -16.56
CA ILE A 207 -23.36 13.29 -15.10
C ILE A 207 -24.42 14.36 -14.74
N PRO A 208 -25.38 14.06 -13.86
CA PRO A 208 -26.52 14.96 -13.59
C PRO A 208 -26.23 15.99 -12.49
N ASP A 209 -25.08 16.68 -12.58
CA ASP A 209 -24.60 17.69 -11.64
C ASP A 209 -24.83 19.13 -12.10
N GLN A 210 -25.69 19.35 -13.13
CA GLN A 210 -25.93 20.66 -13.71
C GLN A 210 -26.50 21.68 -12.69
N ALA A 211 -27.32 21.24 -11.74
CA ALA A 211 -27.85 22.10 -10.68
C ALA A 211 -26.74 22.64 -9.78
N SER A 212 -25.82 21.78 -9.38
CA SER A 212 -24.65 22.14 -8.57
C SER A 212 -23.70 23.05 -9.36
N TYR A 213 -23.44 22.74 -10.63
CA TYR A 213 -22.66 23.62 -11.52
C TYR A 213 -23.27 25.01 -11.63
N ASN A 214 -24.56 25.12 -11.86
CA ASN A 214 -25.26 26.42 -11.96
C ASN A 214 -25.15 27.23 -10.67
N ARG A 215 -25.11 26.56 -9.54
CA ARG A 215 -25.00 27.21 -8.23
C ARG A 215 -23.58 27.62 -7.87
N TYR A 216 -22.59 26.76 -8.17
CA TYR A 216 -21.23 26.91 -7.65
C TYR A 216 -20.13 26.99 -8.73
N GLY A 217 -20.43 26.64 -9.98
CA GLY A 217 -19.43 26.44 -11.03
C GLY A 217 -19.33 27.55 -12.08
N ARG A 218 -20.24 28.57 -12.07
CA ARG A 218 -20.34 29.55 -13.17
C ARG A 218 -19.11 30.44 -13.38
N GLN A 219 -18.22 30.54 -12.39
CA GLN A 219 -16.96 31.28 -12.49
C GLN A 219 -15.86 30.51 -13.21
N PHE A 220 -16.03 29.21 -13.44
CA PHE A 220 -15.06 28.37 -14.15
C PHE A 220 -15.24 28.44 -15.67
N ALA A 221 -14.15 28.27 -16.41
CA ALA A 221 -14.16 28.31 -17.87
C ALA A 221 -14.96 27.13 -18.47
N SER A 222 -15.03 26.01 -17.78
CA SER A 222 -15.78 24.84 -18.20
C SER A 222 -16.33 24.02 -17.02
N VAL A 223 -17.33 23.19 -17.27
CA VAL A 223 -17.83 22.19 -16.31
C VAL A 223 -16.71 21.25 -15.89
N ALA A 224 -15.81 20.87 -16.80
CA ALA A 224 -14.70 19.99 -16.51
C ALA A 224 -13.69 20.62 -15.54
N ASP A 225 -13.39 21.92 -15.69
CA ASP A 225 -12.52 22.64 -14.76
C ASP A 225 -13.14 22.73 -13.37
N TRP A 226 -14.44 23.02 -13.29
CA TRP A 226 -15.16 23.02 -12.03
C TRP A 226 -15.18 21.65 -11.34
N ARG A 227 -15.38 20.57 -12.10
CA ARG A 227 -15.35 19.20 -11.55
C ARG A 227 -13.97 18.87 -10.99
N ARG A 228 -12.89 19.23 -11.70
CA ARG A 228 -11.51 19.06 -11.19
C ARG A 228 -11.27 19.87 -9.92
N ASP A 229 -11.72 21.11 -9.90
CA ASP A 229 -11.58 21.96 -8.71
C ASP A 229 -12.30 21.37 -7.49
N ASN A 230 -13.50 20.81 -7.66
CA ASN A 230 -14.22 20.13 -6.57
C ASN A 230 -13.40 18.98 -5.97
N VAL A 231 -12.76 18.16 -6.82
CA VAL A 231 -11.92 17.06 -6.37
C VAL A 231 -10.63 17.59 -5.74
N ASP A 232 -10.00 18.59 -6.33
CA ASP A 232 -8.78 19.22 -5.83
C ASP A 232 -8.97 19.80 -4.42
N VAL A 233 -10.05 20.56 -4.22
CA VAL A 233 -10.42 21.13 -2.91
C VAL A 233 -10.65 20.03 -1.87
N PHE A 234 -11.34 18.96 -2.26
CA PHE A 234 -11.57 17.81 -1.38
C PHE A 234 -10.26 17.13 -0.99
N ILE A 235 -9.39 16.80 -1.96
CA ILE A 235 -8.11 16.11 -1.69
C ILE A 235 -7.22 16.95 -0.76
N LYS A 236 -7.12 18.26 -1.03
CA LYS A 236 -6.35 19.17 -0.18
C LYS A 236 -6.89 19.22 1.24
N ALA A 237 -8.19 19.45 1.39
CA ALA A 237 -8.84 19.53 2.70
C ALA A 237 -8.73 18.20 3.48
N LEU A 238 -8.79 17.07 2.78
CA LEU A 238 -8.66 15.74 3.40
C LEU A 238 -7.25 15.52 3.96
N GLY A 239 -6.20 15.83 3.21
CA GLY A 239 -4.82 15.76 3.69
C GLY A 239 -4.57 16.67 4.89
N GLU A 240 -5.06 17.92 4.82
CA GLU A 240 -4.95 18.90 5.92
C GLU A 240 -5.66 18.39 7.20
N GLU A 241 -6.87 17.83 7.07
CA GLU A 241 -7.64 17.32 8.22
C GLU A 241 -6.96 16.10 8.86
N ILE A 242 -6.48 15.16 8.05
CA ILE A 242 -5.75 13.97 8.54
C ILE A 242 -4.54 14.41 9.36
N HIS A 243 -3.67 15.25 8.80
CA HIS A 243 -2.44 15.68 9.47
C HIS A 243 -2.69 16.61 10.65
N ARG A 244 -3.78 17.38 10.64
CA ARG A 244 -4.20 18.19 11.80
C ARG A 244 -4.55 17.31 13.01
N ILE A 245 -5.15 16.13 12.79
CA ILE A 245 -5.55 15.21 13.87
C ILE A 245 -4.37 14.34 14.31
N LYS A 246 -3.72 13.68 13.36
CA LYS A 246 -2.55 12.82 13.57
C LYS A 246 -1.51 13.03 12.47
N PRO A 247 -0.49 13.86 12.70
CA PRO A 247 0.51 14.21 11.68
C PRO A 247 1.23 13.02 11.04
N TRP A 248 1.27 11.88 11.72
CA TRP A 248 1.92 10.65 11.24
C TRP A 248 1.02 9.72 10.42
N VAL A 249 -0.29 9.97 10.30
CA VAL A 249 -1.17 9.17 9.47
C VAL A 249 -0.98 9.56 8.02
N LYS A 250 -0.49 8.62 7.22
CA LYS A 250 -0.19 8.83 5.80
C LYS A 250 -1.48 8.95 4.99
N PHE A 251 -1.53 9.87 4.06
CA PHE A 251 -2.65 9.99 3.13
C PHE A 251 -2.25 9.54 1.73
N GLY A 252 -2.89 8.48 1.22
CA GLY A 252 -2.60 7.90 -0.09
C GLY A 252 -3.80 7.84 -1.02
N VAL A 253 -3.49 7.92 -2.31
CA VAL A 253 -4.49 7.81 -3.39
C VAL A 253 -4.04 6.76 -4.40
N SER A 254 -4.97 5.88 -4.82
CA SER A 254 -4.77 4.97 -5.94
C SER A 254 -5.59 5.40 -7.16
N PRO A 255 -5.05 6.30 -8.00
CA PRO A 255 -5.73 6.77 -9.19
C PRO A 255 -5.76 5.70 -10.28
N PHE A 256 -6.62 5.87 -11.27
CA PHE A 256 -6.59 5.08 -12.50
C PHE A 256 -5.18 5.14 -13.15
N GLY A 257 -4.76 4.08 -13.83
CA GLY A 257 -3.38 3.93 -14.31
C GLY A 257 -2.92 4.93 -15.37
N ILE A 258 -3.83 5.58 -16.11
CA ILE A 258 -3.52 6.57 -17.14
C ILE A 258 -3.90 7.96 -16.63
N TYR A 259 -2.92 8.86 -16.51
CA TYR A 259 -3.20 10.27 -16.18
C TYR A 259 -3.84 10.99 -17.37
N ARG A 260 -3.12 11.07 -18.50
CA ARG A 260 -3.60 11.56 -19.80
C ARG A 260 -2.93 10.79 -20.93
N ASN A 261 -3.64 10.60 -22.03
CA ASN A 261 -3.08 10.04 -23.26
C ASN A 261 -2.27 11.10 -24.00
N LYS A 262 -1.23 10.70 -24.70
CA LYS A 262 -0.39 11.62 -25.51
C LYS A 262 -1.17 12.41 -26.57
N ARG A 263 -2.29 11.86 -27.08
CA ARG A 263 -3.17 12.57 -28.01
C ARG A 263 -3.96 13.71 -27.37
N SER A 264 -4.22 13.62 -26.04
CA SER A 264 -4.94 14.64 -25.28
C SER A 264 -3.98 15.69 -24.71
N ASP A 265 -2.74 15.29 -24.42
CA ASP A 265 -1.67 16.14 -23.88
C ASP A 265 -0.31 15.65 -24.39
N PRO A 266 0.53 16.52 -25.01
CA PRO A 266 1.86 16.12 -25.48
C PRO A 266 2.76 15.48 -24.41
N ASN A 267 2.54 15.80 -23.12
CA ASN A 267 3.24 15.22 -21.97
C ASN A 267 2.56 13.93 -21.44
N GLY A 268 1.43 13.51 -22.01
CA GLY A 268 0.74 12.30 -21.65
C GLY A 268 1.50 11.02 -22.05
N SER A 269 1.05 9.89 -21.52
CA SER A 269 1.59 8.56 -21.87
C SER A 269 1.18 8.11 -23.27
N ALA A 270 1.98 7.26 -23.91
CA ALA A 270 1.67 6.65 -25.21
C ALA A 270 0.58 5.56 -25.06
N THR A 271 -0.59 5.99 -24.63
CA THR A 271 -1.76 5.15 -24.32
C THR A 271 -3.02 5.64 -25.04
N SER A 272 -4.10 4.86 -25.00
CA SER A 272 -5.40 5.20 -25.61
C SER A 272 -6.60 4.75 -24.76
N GLY A 273 -6.43 4.64 -23.44
CA GLY A 273 -7.50 4.27 -22.49
C GLY A 273 -8.17 5.48 -21.83
N LEU A 274 -9.05 5.19 -20.86
CA LEU A 274 -9.66 6.17 -19.96
C LEU A 274 -8.59 7.01 -19.26
N GLN A 275 -8.89 8.27 -18.96
CA GLN A 275 -7.93 9.24 -18.40
C GLN A 275 -8.41 9.80 -17.05
N ASN A 276 -7.51 9.93 -16.09
CA ASN A 276 -7.82 10.59 -14.82
C ASN A 276 -8.29 12.04 -15.01
N TYR A 277 -7.48 12.84 -15.69
CA TYR A 277 -7.66 14.29 -15.78
C TYR A 277 -8.92 14.67 -16.57
N ASP A 278 -9.12 14.04 -17.74
CA ASP A 278 -10.17 14.45 -18.68
C ASP A 278 -11.52 13.78 -18.40
N GLU A 279 -11.54 12.54 -17.86
CA GLU A 279 -12.74 11.72 -17.76
C GLU A 279 -13.17 11.43 -16.33
N LEU A 280 -12.21 11.33 -15.38
CA LEU A 280 -12.49 11.17 -13.95
C LEU A 280 -12.33 12.49 -13.15
N TYR A 281 -11.94 13.55 -13.84
CA TYR A 281 -11.73 14.89 -13.27
C TYR A 281 -10.75 14.91 -12.09
N ALA A 282 -9.71 14.09 -12.17
CA ALA A 282 -8.70 13.88 -11.14
C ALA A 282 -7.34 14.40 -11.59
N ASP A 283 -6.92 15.57 -11.09
CA ASP A 283 -5.61 16.17 -11.38
C ASP A 283 -4.54 15.64 -10.40
N VAL A 284 -4.23 14.34 -10.54
CA VAL A 284 -3.31 13.63 -9.64
C VAL A 284 -1.93 14.26 -9.59
N LEU A 285 -1.42 14.77 -10.73
CA LEU A 285 -0.11 15.44 -10.75
C LEU A 285 -0.11 16.71 -9.91
N LYS A 286 -1.19 17.46 -9.91
CA LYS A 286 -1.35 18.64 -9.05
C LYS A 286 -1.28 18.25 -7.57
N TRP A 287 -1.92 17.16 -7.17
CA TRP A 287 -1.91 16.70 -5.77
C TRP A 287 -0.52 16.25 -5.32
N VAL A 288 0.18 15.47 -6.17
CA VAL A 288 1.56 15.02 -5.91
C VAL A 288 2.51 16.21 -5.84
N ASN A 289 2.45 17.14 -6.81
CA ASN A 289 3.38 18.25 -6.92
C ASN A 289 3.19 19.30 -5.81
N ASN A 290 1.95 19.50 -5.34
CA ASN A 290 1.66 20.39 -4.22
C ASN A 290 1.78 19.72 -2.84
N GLY A 291 2.06 18.41 -2.80
CA GLY A 291 2.21 17.68 -1.56
C GLY A 291 0.91 17.52 -0.76
N TRP A 292 -0.24 17.46 -1.46
CA TRP A 292 -1.55 17.26 -0.82
C TRP A 292 -1.80 15.81 -0.43
N ILE A 293 -1.04 14.88 -1.04
CA ILE A 293 -1.03 13.45 -0.69
C ILE A 293 0.40 13.02 -0.31
N ASP A 294 0.53 11.99 0.51
CA ASP A 294 1.81 11.48 0.97
C ASP A 294 2.36 10.37 0.09
N TYR A 295 1.51 9.60 -0.58
CA TYR A 295 1.92 8.58 -1.54
C TYR A 295 0.87 8.40 -2.64
N CYS A 296 1.34 7.96 -3.81
CA CYS A 296 0.50 7.71 -4.98
C CYS A 296 0.63 6.24 -5.41
N VAL A 297 -0.51 5.58 -5.72
CA VAL A 297 -0.56 4.18 -6.14
C VAL A 297 -1.33 4.04 -7.46
N PRO A 298 -0.79 4.48 -8.62
CA PRO A 298 -1.50 4.31 -9.89
C PRO A 298 -1.76 2.83 -10.16
N GLN A 299 -2.98 2.52 -10.60
CA GLN A 299 -3.48 1.17 -10.84
C GLN A 299 -3.03 0.68 -12.22
N LEU A 300 -1.82 0.11 -12.33
CA LEU A 300 -1.26 -0.41 -13.59
C LEU A 300 -1.71 -1.86 -13.80
N TYR A 301 -3.02 -2.07 -13.94
CA TYR A 301 -3.65 -3.40 -14.00
C TYR A 301 -3.55 -4.07 -15.39
N TRP A 302 -2.59 -3.70 -16.22
CA TRP A 302 -2.36 -4.28 -17.54
C TRP A 302 -1.09 -5.13 -17.59
N GLU A 303 -1.00 -5.96 -18.61
CA GLU A 303 0.20 -6.71 -18.94
C GLU A 303 1.23 -5.82 -19.66
N ILE A 304 2.50 -6.23 -19.60
CA ILE A 304 3.54 -5.71 -20.49
C ILE A 304 3.17 -6.08 -21.92
N GLY A 305 3.17 -5.10 -22.83
CA GLY A 305 2.77 -5.26 -24.22
C GLY A 305 1.29 -5.06 -24.48
N HIS A 306 0.49 -4.56 -23.50
CA HIS A 306 -0.93 -4.23 -23.74
C HIS A 306 -1.07 -3.06 -24.70
N LYS A 307 -1.83 -3.25 -25.82
CA LYS A 307 -1.90 -2.29 -26.94
C LYS A 307 -2.34 -0.88 -26.56
N ALA A 308 -3.31 -0.75 -25.64
CA ALA A 308 -3.89 0.53 -25.26
C ALA A 308 -3.27 1.15 -24.01
N ALA A 309 -2.61 0.33 -23.17
CA ALA A 309 -2.11 0.74 -21.87
C ALA A 309 -0.95 -0.18 -21.42
N ASP A 310 0.17 -0.12 -22.16
CA ASP A 310 1.33 -0.96 -21.86
C ASP A 310 1.89 -0.63 -20.47
N TYR A 311 2.04 -1.67 -19.64
CA TYR A 311 2.58 -1.56 -18.29
C TYR A 311 3.97 -0.90 -18.28
N GLN A 312 4.85 -1.25 -19.23
CA GLN A 312 6.20 -0.69 -19.33
C GLN A 312 6.18 0.81 -19.65
N GLU A 313 5.30 1.23 -20.55
CA GLU A 313 5.10 2.65 -20.86
C GLU A 313 4.62 3.40 -19.62
N LEU A 314 3.60 2.86 -18.96
CA LEU A 314 2.95 3.51 -17.82
C LEU A 314 3.87 3.63 -16.60
N ILE A 315 4.58 2.58 -16.21
CA ILE A 315 5.51 2.67 -15.08
C ILE A 315 6.64 3.67 -15.34
N GLY A 316 7.16 3.70 -16.59
CA GLY A 316 8.15 4.68 -17.01
C GLY A 316 7.60 6.11 -16.97
N TRP A 317 6.37 6.31 -17.42
CA TRP A 317 5.70 7.60 -17.38
C TRP A 317 5.50 8.09 -15.94
N TRP A 318 4.91 7.28 -15.08
CA TRP A 318 4.71 7.62 -13.66
C TRP A 318 6.04 7.87 -12.93
N ASN A 319 7.07 7.07 -13.19
CA ASN A 319 8.40 7.27 -12.62
C ASN A 319 8.99 8.65 -12.95
N ARG A 320 8.74 9.17 -14.15
CA ARG A 320 9.20 10.52 -14.55
C ARG A 320 8.39 11.66 -13.94
N HIS A 321 7.13 11.42 -13.60
CA HIS A 321 6.18 12.45 -13.15
C HIS A 321 5.85 12.39 -11.65
N ALA A 322 6.25 11.31 -10.94
CA ALA A 322 6.13 11.25 -9.49
C ALA A 322 7.17 12.20 -8.87
N ALA A 323 6.75 13.39 -8.51
CA ALA A 323 7.61 14.40 -7.89
C ALA A 323 8.17 13.90 -6.53
N ASN A 324 8.21 14.69 -5.50
CA ASN A 324 8.79 14.37 -4.19
C ASN A 324 7.87 13.49 -3.31
N ARG A 325 7.05 12.62 -3.88
CA ARG A 325 6.18 11.69 -3.15
C ARG A 325 6.49 10.23 -3.53
N PRO A 326 6.48 9.30 -2.57
CA PRO A 326 6.61 7.88 -2.86
C PRO A 326 5.59 7.40 -3.88
N LEU A 327 6.08 6.71 -4.90
CA LEU A 327 5.27 6.04 -5.92
C LEU A 327 5.25 4.55 -5.63
N TYR A 328 4.08 3.98 -5.43
CA TYR A 328 3.86 2.53 -5.36
C TYR A 328 3.05 2.11 -6.58
N ILE A 329 3.27 0.93 -7.10
CA ILE A 329 2.57 0.47 -8.31
C ILE A 329 1.46 -0.51 -7.90
N GLY A 330 0.22 -0.19 -8.27
CA GLY A 330 -0.90 -1.12 -8.17
C GLY A 330 -0.81 -2.19 -9.25
N GLU A 331 -0.77 -3.47 -8.86
CA GLU A 331 -0.65 -4.60 -9.77
C GLU A 331 -1.80 -5.59 -9.66
N ASP A 332 -2.38 -5.98 -10.79
CA ASP A 332 -3.36 -7.07 -10.87
C ASP A 332 -2.64 -8.42 -10.90
N VAL A 333 -2.81 -9.20 -9.82
CA VAL A 333 -2.22 -10.52 -9.64
C VAL A 333 -2.67 -11.48 -10.74
N LEU A 334 -3.98 -11.55 -10.99
CA LEU A 334 -4.56 -12.50 -11.95
C LEU A 334 -4.13 -12.17 -13.38
N ARG A 335 -4.09 -10.89 -13.74
CA ARG A 335 -3.61 -10.47 -15.05
C ARG A 335 -2.11 -10.71 -15.21
N THR A 336 -1.30 -10.48 -14.17
CA THR A 336 0.14 -10.76 -14.18
C THR A 336 0.43 -12.24 -14.45
N VAL A 337 -0.35 -13.13 -13.84
CA VAL A 337 -0.19 -14.59 -14.03
C VAL A 337 -0.71 -15.06 -15.40
N LYS A 338 -1.76 -14.40 -15.93
CA LYS A 338 -2.40 -14.78 -17.19
C LYS A 338 -1.47 -14.62 -18.39
N TYR A 339 -0.56 -13.67 -18.37
CA TYR A 339 0.28 -13.34 -19.53
C TYR A 339 1.73 -13.79 -19.31
N PRO A 340 2.38 -14.37 -20.34
CA PRO A 340 3.76 -14.81 -20.26
C PRO A 340 4.75 -13.63 -20.23
N ASP A 341 5.90 -13.83 -19.58
CA ASP A 341 7.02 -12.90 -19.64
C ASP A 341 7.50 -12.76 -21.09
N PRO A 342 7.59 -11.54 -21.65
CA PRO A 342 8.03 -11.34 -23.05
C PRO A 342 9.44 -11.88 -23.36
N GLN A 343 10.31 -12.00 -22.34
CA GLN A 343 11.67 -12.52 -22.49
C GLN A 343 11.77 -14.02 -22.18
N ASN A 344 10.81 -14.59 -21.44
CA ASN A 344 10.75 -16.01 -21.10
C ASN A 344 9.31 -16.53 -21.07
N PRO A 345 8.75 -16.97 -22.20
CA PRO A 345 7.34 -17.39 -22.28
C PRO A 345 6.93 -18.59 -21.39
N ARG A 346 7.91 -19.23 -20.72
CA ARG A 346 7.63 -20.35 -19.79
C ARG A 346 7.18 -19.90 -18.40
N VAL A 347 7.32 -18.63 -18.08
CA VAL A 347 6.92 -18.04 -16.79
C VAL A 347 6.01 -16.83 -17.02
N HIS A 348 5.24 -16.47 -15.99
CA HIS A 348 4.37 -15.28 -16.04
C HIS A 348 5.16 -13.96 -15.83
N GLN A 349 4.49 -12.82 -16.02
CA GLN A 349 5.15 -11.50 -16.07
C GLN A 349 5.66 -10.95 -14.74
N LEU A 350 5.49 -11.62 -13.61
CA LEU A 350 5.91 -11.11 -12.30
C LEU A 350 7.38 -10.68 -12.29
N GLY A 351 8.28 -11.56 -12.80
CA GLY A 351 9.72 -11.26 -12.88
C GLY A 351 10.04 -10.05 -13.76
N ALA A 352 9.40 -9.96 -14.92
CA ALA A 352 9.55 -8.81 -15.83
C ALA A 352 9.11 -7.50 -15.17
N LYS A 353 7.97 -7.48 -14.49
CA LYS A 353 7.48 -6.32 -13.77
C LYS A 353 8.42 -5.91 -12.63
N HIS A 354 8.91 -6.86 -11.83
CA HIS A 354 9.92 -6.57 -10.79
C HIS A 354 11.22 -5.98 -11.36
N ARG A 355 11.71 -6.46 -12.51
CA ARG A 355 12.86 -5.84 -13.18
C ARG A 355 12.58 -4.37 -13.55
N LEU A 356 11.41 -4.05 -14.08
CA LEU A 356 11.01 -2.68 -14.38
C LEU A 356 10.95 -1.80 -13.12
N HIS A 357 10.42 -2.31 -12.00
CA HIS A 357 10.41 -1.60 -10.71
C HIS A 357 11.85 -1.22 -10.29
N ARG A 358 12.80 -2.16 -10.39
CA ARG A 358 14.19 -1.89 -9.99
C ARG A 358 14.91 -0.87 -10.90
N GLN A 359 14.44 -0.68 -12.13
CA GLN A 359 14.94 0.33 -13.06
C GLN A 359 14.33 1.73 -12.79
N CYS A 360 13.24 1.80 -12.07
CA CYS A 360 12.48 3.02 -11.82
C CYS A 360 12.82 3.59 -10.41
N ALA A 361 13.71 4.57 -10.35
CA ALA A 361 14.25 5.10 -9.08
C ALA A 361 13.18 5.67 -8.13
N ASN A 362 12.06 6.21 -8.66
CA ASN A 362 10.97 6.77 -7.86
C ASN A 362 9.93 5.73 -7.42
N VAL A 363 9.95 4.52 -8.00
CA VAL A 363 9.09 3.42 -7.55
C VAL A 363 9.65 2.86 -6.24
N LYS A 364 8.88 2.98 -5.17
CA LYS A 364 9.25 2.59 -3.81
C LYS A 364 8.46 1.39 -3.29
N GLY A 365 7.64 0.77 -4.13
CA GLY A 365 6.88 -0.41 -3.74
C GLY A 365 5.79 -0.81 -4.70
N THR A 366 5.06 -1.84 -4.28
CA THR A 366 3.98 -2.48 -5.03
C THR A 366 2.78 -2.68 -4.12
N VAL A 367 1.58 -2.58 -4.66
CA VAL A 367 0.33 -2.95 -3.98
C VAL A 367 -0.43 -3.96 -4.84
N LEU A 368 -0.71 -5.12 -4.25
CA LEU A 368 -1.32 -6.25 -4.95
C LEU A 368 -2.84 -6.12 -4.99
N TRP A 369 -3.41 -6.11 -6.19
CA TRP A 369 -4.82 -6.24 -6.45
C TRP A 369 -5.13 -7.69 -6.79
N TYR A 370 -5.77 -8.41 -5.95
CA TYR A 370 -6.16 -8.15 -4.58
C TYR A 370 -5.61 -9.24 -3.65
N ALA A 371 -5.70 -9.03 -2.34
CA ALA A 371 -5.13 -9.90 -1.33
C ALA A 371 -5.50 -11.38 -1.50
N LYS A 372 -6.81 -11.70 -1.64
CA LYS A 372 -7.26 -13.09 -1.84
C LYS A 372 -6.66 -13.72 -3.10
N ALA A 373 -6.52 -12.96 -4.19
CA ALA A 373 -5.89 -13.49 -5.40
C ALA A 373 -4.42 -13.86 -5.17
N ALA A 374 -3.67 -13.06 -4.38
CA ALA A 374 -2.30 -13.40 -4.02
C ALA A 374 -2.23 -14.63 -3.11
N VAL A 375 -3.13 -14.71 -2.10
CA VAL A 375 -3.23 -15.85 -1.16
C VAL A 375 -3.60 -17.14 -1.86
N ASP A 376 -4.46 -17.11 -2.87
CA ASP A 376 -4.82 -18.28 -3.69
C ASP A 376 -3.62 -18.79 -4.52
N ASN A 377 -2.52 -18.04 -4.58
CA ASN A 377 -1.23 -18.40 -5.16
C ASN A 377 -1.31 -18.91 -6.62
N PRO A 378 -2.06 -18.28 -7.53
CA PRO A 378 -2.17 -18.72 -8.92
C PRO A 378 -0.79 -18.68 -9.59
N GLY A 379 -0.46 -19.73 -10.35
CA GLY A 379 0.83 -19.82 -11.04
C GLY A 379 2.06 -19.72 -10.11
N ASN A 380 1.92 -20.04 -8.83
CA ASN A 380 2.95 -19.87 -7.79
C ASN A 380 3.34 -18.40 -7.51
N TYR A 381 2.45 -17.46 -7.74
CA TYR A 381 2.70 -16.02 -7.60
C TYR A 381 3.28 -15.64 -6.23
N GLY A 382 2.58 -15.98 -5.13
CA GLY A 382 3.03 -15.72 -3.76
C GLY A 382 4.32 -16.49 -3.42
N THR A 383 4.44 -17.75 -3.89
CA THR A 383 5.66 -18.54 -3.72
C THR A 383 6.87 -17.85 -4.35
N VAL A 384 6.75 -17.32 -5.58
CA VAL A 384 7.83 -16.60 -6.27
C VAL A 384 8.16 -15.28 -5.56
N LEU A 385 7.16 -14.54 -5.06
CA LEU A 385 7.43 -13.37 -4.21
C LEU A 385 8.29 -13.75 -3.01
N ARG A 386 7.88 -14.76 -2.24
CA ARG A 386 8.53 -15.23 -1.00
C ARG A 386 9.94 -15.76 -1.23
N THR A 387 10.17 -16.51 -2.31
CA THR A 387 11.47 -17.17 -2.55
C THR A 387 12.47 -16.26 -3.27
N ASP A 388 12.00 -15.37 -4.14
CA ASP A 388 12.86 -14.61 -5.03
C ASP A 388 12.85 -13.10 -4.73
N TYR A 389 11.69 -12.43 -4.93
CA TYR A 389 11.64 -10.97 -4.93
C TYR A 389 11.52 -10.34 -3.54
N TRP A 390 10.69 -10.92 -2.65
CA TRP A 390 10.42 -10.47 -1.29
C TRP A 390 10.97 -11.39 -0.22
N ARG A 391 11.95 -12.18 -0.56
CA ARG A 391 12.58 -13.19 0.32
C ARG A 391 13.03 -12.64 1.67
N TYR A 392 13.47 -11.41 1.73
CA TYR A 392 13.90 -10.76 2.97
C TYR A 392 12.88 -9.72 3.41
N PRO A 393 12.69 -9.53 4.74
CA PRO A 393 11.84 -8.46 5.25
C PRO A 393 12.29 -7.09 4.73
N ALA A 394 11.35 -6.18 4.53
CA ALA A 394 11.63 -4.81 4.17
C ALA A 394 10.96 -3.85 5.15
N LEU A 395 11.66 -2.77 5.49
CA LEU A 395 11.10 -1.64 6.21
C LEU A 395 10.27 -0.78 5.26
N GLN A 396 9.38 0.03 5.81
CA GLN A 396 8.64 1.03 5.02
C GLN A 396 9.60 2.07 4.40
N PRO A 397 9.27 2.62 3.24
CA PRO A 397 9.97 3.77 2.67
C PRO A 397 9.93 4.97 3.62
N LEU A 398 11.01 5.75 3.63
CA LEU A 398 11.06 6.99 4.40
C LEU A 398 10.15 8.06 3.78
N MET A 399 9.57 8.89 4.63
CA MET A 399 8.78 10.07 4.27
C MET A 399 9.35 11.33 4.95
N PRO A 400 10.54 11.79 4.53
CA PRO A 400 11.26 12.87 5.22
C PRO A 400 10.54 14.21 5.21
N PHE A 401 9.52 14.38 4.37
CA PHE A 401 8.65 15.55 4.36
C PHE A 401 7.60 15.55 5.50
N ILE A 402 7.37 14.40 6.17
CA ILE A 402 6.56 14.30 7.39
C ILE A 402 7.48 14.31 8.61
N ASP A 403 8.50 13.45 8.62
CA ASP A 403 9.50 13.37 9.67
C ASP A 403 10.80 12.72 9.15
N SER A 404 11.95 13.27 9.52
CA SER A 404 13.28 12.80 9.14
C SER A 404 14.19 12.48 10.32
N GLU A 405 13.68 12.64 11.54
CA GLU A 405 14.46 12.41 12.76
C GLU A 405 14.32 10.97 13.22
N ALA A 406 15.44 10.31 13.50
CA ALA A 406 15.41 8.96 14.03
C ALA A 406 15.21 8.96 15.55
N PRO A 407 14.46 8.00 16.11
CA PRO A 407 14.29 7.90 17.55
C PRO A 407 15.59 7.53 18.24
N GLU A 408 15.68 7.76 19.56
CA GLU A 408 16.83 7.30 20.34
C GLU A 408 16.93 5.77 20.34
N LYS A 409 18.17 5.27 20.46
CA LYS A 409 18.46 3.83 20.52
C LYS A 409 17.85 3.16 21.74
N VAL A 410 17.52 1.88 21.59
CA VAL A 410 17.04 1.01 22.68
C VAL A 410 18.07 0.87 23.79
N ARG A 411 17.58 0.57 25.00
CA ARG A 411 18.41 0.41 26.20
C ARG A 411 18.37 -1.02 26.74
N LYS A 412 19.42 -1.42 27.48
CA LYS A 412 19.48 -2.65 28.30
C LYS A 412 19.12 -3.93 27.54
N VAL A 413 19.68 -4.14 26.34
CA VAL A 413 19.45 -5.39 25.59
C VAL A 413 20.05 -6.57 26.37
N LYS A 414 19.21 -7.55 26.76
CA LYS A 414 19.57 -8.74 27.54
C LYS A 414 18.92 -9.99 26.93
N ALA A 415 19.63 -11.11 26.97
CA ALA A 415 19.07 -12.43 26.66
C ALA A 415 18.86 -13.20 27.96
N ARG A 416 17.68 -13.79 28.14
CA ARG A 416 17.33 -14.57 29.34
C ARG A 416 16.22 -15.58 29.03
N TRP A 417 16.12 -16.61 29.87
CA TRP A 417 15.01 -17.54 29.84
C TRP A 417 13.72 -16.89 30.35
N THR A 418 12.63 -17.15 29.66
CA THR A 418 11.27 -16.74 30.02
C THR A 418 10.33 -17.94 29.84
N ALA A 419 9.04 -17.80 30.20
CA ALA A 419 8.02 -18.80 29.91
C ALA A 419 7.87 -19.09 28.39
N GLN A 420 8.29 -18.20 27.52
CA GLN A 420 8.23 -18.34 26.06
C GLN A 420 9.53 -18.94 25.45
N GLY A 421 10.54 -19.22 26.27
CA GLY A 421 11.85 -19.72 25.85
C GLY A 421 12.97 -18.71 26.04
N TYR A 422 14.12 -18.96 25.41
CA TYR A 422 15.27 -18.06 25.47
C TYR A 422 14.97 -16.78 24.68
N THR A 423 14.91 -15.65 25.36
CA THR A 423 14.31 -14.41 24.81
C THR A 423 15.29 -13.24 24.92
N LEU A 424 15.48 -12.53 23.80
CA LEU A 424 16.11 -11.23 23.76
C LEU A 424 15.08 -10.17 24.16
N GLN A 425 15.42 -9.34 25.16
CA GLN A 425 14.56 -8.27 25.68
C GLN A 425 15.33 -6.98 25.76
N TRP A 426 14.63 -5.87 25.58
CA TRP A 426 15.21 -4.52 25.70
C TRP A 426 14.23 -3.56 26.34
N LEU A 427 14.71 -2.42 26.73
CA LEU A 427 13.88 -1.30 27.14
C LEU A 427 13.80 -0.30 25.96
N PRO A 428 12.66 0.32 25.72
CA PRO A 428 12.56 1.47 24.83
C PRO A 428 13.57 2.56 25.20
N ALA A 429 13.77 3.53 24.34
CA ALA A 429 14.49 4.75 24.64
C ALA A 429 13.95 5.42 25.92
N LYS A 430 14.60 6.45 26.41
CA LYS A 430 14.03 7.31 27.44
C LYS A 430 12.74 7.95 26.88
N LYS A 431 11.93 8.52 27.77
CA LYS A 431 10.66 9.14 27.40
C LYS A 431 10.84 10.07 26.19
N ALA A 432 10.11 9.79 25.13
CA ALA A 432 10.06 10.61 23.93
C ALA A 432 9.57 12.05 24.25
N LYS A 433 10.07 13.03 23.52
CA LYS A 433 9.61 14.42 23.63
C LYS A 433 8.34 14.67 22.83
N GLY A 434 8.13 13.88 21.79
CA GLY A 434 6.97 13.93 20.89
C GLY A 434 6.79 12.60 20.16
N TRP A 435 5.82 12.54 19.26
CA TRP A 435 5.54 11.34 18.48
C TRP A 435 6.70 10.96 17.53
N GLN A 436 7.51 11.93 17.09
CA GLN A 436 8.67 11.73 16.23
C GLN A 436 9.77 10.91 16.91
N ASP A 437 9.95 11.13 18.22
CA ASP A 437 10.99 10.44 19.01
C ASP A 437 10.49 9.11 19.60
N GLU A 438 9.20 8.79 19.47
CA GLU A 438 8.62 7.61 20.09
C GLU A 438 8.90 6.36 19.24
N ALA A 439 9.52 5.36 19.89
CA ALA A 439 9.72 4.07 19.25
C ALA A 439 8.37 3.36 19.04
N HIS A 440 8.00 3.15 17.80
CA HIS A 440 6.78 2.50 17.37
C HIS A 440 6.97 1.01 17.07
N GLN A 441 8.14 0.66 16.49
CA GLN A 441 8.55 -0.70 16.18
C GLN A 441 10.04 -0.89 16.48
N TYR A 442 10.49 -2.13 16.41
CA TYR A 442 11.89 -2.51 16.59
C TYR A 442 12.31 -3.45 15.44
N VAL A 443 13.56 -3.31 15.02
CA VAL A 443 14.18 -4.26 14.09
C VAL A 443 15.24 -5.05 14.84
N VAL A 444 15.17 -6.36 14.75
CA VAL A 444 16.14 -7.29 15.31
C VAL A 444 16.98 -7.84 14.17
N TYR A 445 18.26 -7.52 14.17
CA TYR A 445 19.25 -8.06 13.22
C TYR A 445 20.04 -9.19 13.84
N ARG A 446 20.51 -10.15 13.01
CA ARG A 446 21.35 -11.27 13.41
C ARG A 446 22.58 -11.37 12.54
N PHE A 447 23.77 -11.33 13.14
CA PHE A 447 25.07 -11.46 12.49
C PHE A 447 25.84 -12.63 13.07
N ALA A 448 26.61 -13.35 12.24
CA ALA A 448 27.53 -14.36 12.73
C ALA A 448 28.63 -13.74 13.62
N LYS A 449 29.22 -14.55 14.50
CA LYS A 449 30.35 -14.08 15.31
C LYS A 449 31.53 -13.65 14.40
N GLY A 450 31.97 -12.40 14.53
CA GLY A 450 33.08 -11.82 13.74
C GLY A 450 32.66 -11.22 12.40
N GLU A 451 31.38 -11.34 12.01
CA GLU A 451 30.83 -10.67 10.84
C GLU A 451 30.77 -9.15 11.07
N LYS A 452 31.05 -8.35 10.02
CA LYS A 452 30.87 -6.91 10.04
C LYS A 452 29.37 -6.60 10.19
N ILE A 453 29.04 -5.77 11.17
CA ILE A 453 27.65 -5.30 11.36
C ILE A 453 27.32 -4.32 10.24
N ASP A 454 26.39 -4.72 9.38
CA ASP A 454 25.84 -3.91 8.29
C ASP A 454 24.32 -3.92 8.37
N LEU A 455 23.76 -2.85 8.95
CA LEU A 455 22.32 -2.68 9.11
C LEU A 455 21.60 -2.34 7.78
N SER A 456 22.34 -2.06 6.69
CA SER A 456 21.73 -1.82 5.39
C SER A 456 21.31 -3.12 4.68
N ASN A 457 21.84 -4.27 5.12
CA ASN A 457 21.56 -5.57 4.52
C ASN A 457 20.27 -6.20 5.05
N PRO A 458 19.18 -6.27 4.26
CA PRO A 458 17.90 -6.83 4.69
C PRO A 458 17.99 -8.34 5.02
N ALA A 459 18.96 -9.06 4.48
CA ALA A 459 19.17 -10.47 4.81
C ALA A 459 19.58 -10.71 6.28
N ARG A 460 19.95 -9.66 7.00
CA ARG A 460 20.27 -9.70 8.41
C ARG A 460 19.11 -9.38 9.33
N ILE A 461 17.97 -8.97 8.82
CA ILE A 461 16.75 -8.76 9.59
C ILE A 461 16.19 -10.13 10.00
N ALA A 462 16.16 -10.37 11.30
CA ALA A 462 15.59 -11.58 11.91
C ALA A 462 14.10 -11.36 12.26
N ALA A 463 13.73 -10.14 12.65
CA ALA A 463 12.34 -9.79 12.95
C ALA A 463 12.11 -8.26 12.90
N ILE A 464 10.87 -7.87 12.60
CA ILE A 464 10.31 -6.55 12.83
C ILE A 464 9.15 -6.76 13.81
N THR A 465 9.11 -6.03 14.94
CA THR A 465 8.15 -6.27 16.01
C THR A 465 7.81 -4.98 16.76
N ARG A 466 6.57 -4.85 17.23
CA ARG A 466 6.16 -3.78 18.16
C ARG A 466 6.48 -4.10 19.61
N GLU A 467 6.70 -5.38 19.93
CA GLU A 467 7.03 -5.78 21.29
C GLU A 467 8.53 -5.64 21.58
N PRO A 468 8.94 -5.18 22.78
CA PRO A 468 10.34 -5.04 23.14
C PRO A 468 11.00 -6.38 23.51
N ARG A 469 10.70 -7.42 22.73
CA ARG A 469 11.23 -8.79 22.90
C ARG A 469 11.25 -9.57 21.59
N TYR A 470 12.15 -10.55 21.53
CA TYR A 470 12.25 -11.52 20.43
C TYR A 470 12.67 -12.88 20.98
N VAL A 471 11.91 -13.93 20.68
CA VAL A 471 12.24 -15.32 21.06
C VAL A 471 13.37 -15.81 20.17
N LEU A 472 14.48 -16.16 20.77
CA LEU A 472 15.69 -16.61 20.08
C LEU A 472 15.57 -18.08 19.67
N PRO A 473 16.06 -18.49 18.49
CA PRO A 473 16.10 -19.90 18.07
C PRO A 473 17.24 -20.60 18.83
N TYR A 474 16.96 -21.10 20.05
CA TYR A 474 17.96 -21.70 20.92
C TYR A 474 18.40 -23.08 20.44
N GLU A 475 19.72 -23.29 20.26
CA GLU A 475 20.37 -24.48 19.74
C GLU A 475 21.30 -25.15 20.76
N HIS A 476 20.90 -25.23 22.01
CA HIS A 476 21.65 -25.82 23.13
C HIS A 476 23.05 -25.21 23.35
N GLY A 477 23.21 -23.91 23.05
CA GLY A 477 24.46 -23.20 23.27
C GLY A 477 25.57 -23.53 22.25
N LYS A 478 25.25 -24.11 21.11
CA LYS A 478 26.23 -24.55 20.10
C LYS A 478 26.78 -23.40 19.24
N THR A 479 25.96 -22.38 18.98
CA THR A 479 26.29 -21.32 18.06
C THR A 479 26.45 -19.97 18.76
N LYS A 480 27.26 -19.06 18.19
CA LYS A 480 27.50 -17.72 18.73
C LYS A 480 27.11 -16.68 17.71
N TRP A 481 26.21 -15.78 18.12
CA TRP A 481 25.65 -14.74 17.28
C TRP A 481 25.78 -13.35 17.92
N VAL A 482 25.69 -12.32 17.09
CA VAL A 482 25.55 -10.94 17.55
C VAL A 482 24.17 -10.46 17.07
N TYR A 483 23.29 -10.17 18.00
CA TYR A 483 22.04 -9.53 17.72
C TYR A 483 22.18 -8.02 17.89
N VAL A 484 21.59 -7.26 16.97
CA VAL A 484 21.54 -5.81 17.05
C VAL A 484 20.06 -5.40 17.01
N VAL A 485 19.66 -4.57 17.96
CA VAL A 485 18.29 -4.07 18.02
C VAL A 485 18.29 -2.57 17.74
N THR A 486 17.47 -2.13 16.81
CA THR A 486 17.18 -0.72 16.52
C THR A 486 15.72 -0.40 16.85
N ALA A 487 15.38 0.87 17.03
CA ALA A 487 14.02 1.37 17.12
C ALA A 487 13.63 2.06 15.82
N LEU A 488 12.36 1.95 15.46
CA LEU A 488 11.73 2.71 14.37
C LEU A 488 10.65 3.60 14.98
N ASP A 489 10.55 4.83 14.51
CA ASP A 489 9.38 5.69 14.75
C ASP A 489 8.22 5.33 13.79
N ARG A 490 7.16 6.14 13.80
CA ARG A 490 5.99 5.95 12.92
C ARG A 490 6.27 6.21 11.43
N MET A 491 7.33 6.96 11.09
CA MET A 491 7.78 7.18 9.71
C MET A 491 8.92 6.24 9.32
N SER A 492 9.18 5.22 10.15
CA SER A 492 10.22 4.22 9.93
C SER A 492 11.65 4.79 9.88
N ASN A 493 11.89 5.97 10.47
CA ASN A 493 13.24 6.42 10.74
C ASN A 493 13.89 5.49 11.76
N GLU A 494 15.11 5.06 11.49
CA GLU A 494 15.76 4.00 12.25
C GLU A 494 16.87 4.54 13.14
N SER A 495 16.81 4.19 14.43
CA SER A 495 17.80 4.58 15.41
C SER A 495 19.15 3.89 15.19
N GLU A 496 20.18 4.34 15.91
CA GLU A 496 21.40 3.55 16.12
C GLU A 496 21.08 2.19 16.75
N GLY A 497 21.89 1.19 16.39
CA GLY A 497 21.75 -0.16 16.90
C GLY A 497 22.40 -0.40 18.28
N LYS A 498 21.76 -1.23 19.11
CA LYS A 498 22.34 -1.74 20.35
C LYS A 498 22.66 -3.23 20.21
N ALA A 499 23.94 -3.56 20.21
CA ALA A 499 24.42 -4.92 20.01
C ALA A 499 24.40 -5.76 21.31
N LYS A 500 24.14 -7.06 21.18
CA LYS A 500 24.24 -8.08 22.23
C LYS A 500 24.80 -9.37 21.66
N LYS A 501 25.91 -9.87 22.22
CA LYS A 501 26.43 -11.22 21.96
C LYS A 501 25.54 -12.25 22.66
N VAL A 502 25.13 -13.29 21.94
CA VAL A 502 24.25 -14.35 22.40
C VAL A 502 24.88 -15.69 22.03
N LYS A 503 24.72 -16.69 22.91
CA LYS A 503 25.07 -18.07 22.65
C LYS A 503 23.77 -18.87 22.55
N LEU A 504 23.50 -19.40 21.34
CA LEU A 504 22.30 -20.14 21.02
C LEU A 504 22.53 -21.66 21.06
#